data_e11a885ccd9babdc7cf254b00624c900
#
_entry.id   e11a885ccd9babdc7cf254b00624c900
#
_cell.length_a   1.000
_cell.length_b   1.000
_cell.length_c   1.000
_cell.angle_alpha   90.00
_cell.angle_beta   90.00
_cell.angle_gamma   90.00
#
_symmetry.space_group_name_H-M   'P 1'
#
loop_
_entity.id
_entity.type
_entity.pdbx_description
1 polymer ?
#
loop_
_entity_poly.entity_id
_entity_poly.type
_entity_poly.pdbx_seq_one_letter_code
_entity_poly.pdbx_strand_id
1 'polypeptide(L)'
;TAACAQTNAGEQKSDPDLPFKITKVASFDLPWRIAFLPDGRMLVTEKVGRVDLVTPQGAKTEIGGVPPSYYQGQNGMLGVFLSPHYATDHNVYLTYVEPGHYGGGLALGRGKLVLDGQPRLEGFKVLWRQVPPGKGGQPGGQIAFSPDGKYLFLTVGDRQRMTPAQDINQPEGKILRLTLDGKPAPGNPWAGKVGARSIPLIDPPADTEAAKTAPVVSTYTFPGPNLTPAETWATGFRTPYGLAFAPDGRLWELEHGPRGGDELNLIQRGKNYGWPLVSYGVNYDGVPIPNPDTRPDLAKPVIYWVPVIAPGNLIFYKGHVFPHWNGSALISGLESEAIVRVTFDGKGGAAAAQRWDIGKRVRDIEEAPDGTLWMLEDAKGGGLYHLTPK
;
A
#
# COMPACT_ATOMS: atom_id res chain seq x y z
N THR A 1 -17.51 8.47 28.07
CA THR A 1 -17.39 7.44 26.99
C THR A 1 -17.45 8.15 25.65
N ALA A 2 -16.30 8.34 25.00
CA ALA A 2 -16.30 8.82 23.62
C ALA A 2 -17.07 7.78 22.78
N ALA A 3 -18.18 8.22 22.20
CA ALA A 3 -18.94 7.37 21.28
C ALA A 3 -18.02 7.01 20.12
N CYS A 4 -17.80 5.70 19.88
CA CYS A 4 -17.14 5.25 18.68
C CYS A 4 -17.90 5.80 17.49
N ALA A 5 -17.18 6.39 16.53
CA ALA A 5 -17.81 6.82 15.28
C ALA A 5 -18.49 5.62 14.60
N GLN A 6 -19.68 5.85 14.06
CA GLN A 6 -20.36 4.83 13.27
C GLN A 6 -19.82 4.85 11.83
N THR A 7 -19.58 3.68 11.26
CA THR A 7 -19.17 3.55 9.87
C THR A 7 -20.19 4.21 8.94
N ASN A 8 -19.71 4.81 7.85
CA ASN A 8 -20.57 5.23 6.73
C ASN A 8 -20.58 4.22 5.59
N ALA A 9 -19.90 3.08 5.76
CA ALA A 9 -19.82 2.03 4.76
C ALA A 9 -21.14 1.25 4.59
N GLY A 10 -22.15 1.55 5.38
CA GLY A 10 -23.40 0.82 5.40
C GLY A 10 -23.31 -0.47 6.21
N GLU A 11 -24.33 -1.33 6.10
CA GLU A 11 -24.34 -2.62 6.79
C GLU A 11 -23.35 -3.56 6.12
N GLN A 12 -22.30 -3.96 6.87
CA GLN A 12 -21.22 -4.83 6.36
C GLN A 12 -21.56 -6.31 6.57
N LYS A 13 -22.75 -6.72 6.15
CA LYS A 13 -23.16 -8.12 6.22
C LYS A 13 -22.55 -8.91 5.06
N SER A 14 -21.95 -10.06 5.39
CA SER A 14 -21.41 -10.95 4.38
C SER A 14 -22.50 -11.58 3.55
N ASP A 15 -22.32 -11.58 2.22
CA ASP A 15 -23.15 -12.35 1.31
C ASP A 15 -22.78 -13.83 1.45
N PRO A 16 -23.73 -14.72 1.79
CA PRO A 16 -23.45 -16.13 1.95
C PRO A 16 -23.14 -16.85 0.63
N ASP A 17 -23.55 -16.26 -0.50
CA ASP A 17 -23.34 -16.83 -1.83
C ASP A 17 -22.03 -16.30 -2.41
N LEU A 18 -20.98 -17.12 -2.32
CA LEU A 18 -19.70 -16.79 -2.97
C LEU A 18 -19.88 -16.87 -4.49
N PRO A 19 -19.51 -15.80 -5.23
CA PRO A 19 -19.67 -15.77 -6.68
C PRO A 19 -18.55 -16.52 -7.42
N PHE A 20 -17.61 -17.10 -6.71
CA PHE A 20 -16.44 -17.75 -7.28
C PHE A 20 -16.10 -19.06 -6.58
N LYS A 21 -15.41 -19.93 -7.31
CA LYS A 21 -14.68 -21.08 -6.75
C LYS A 21 -13.30 -20.63 -6.33
N ILE A 22 -12.82 -21.14 -5.21
CA ILE A 22 -11.49 -20.85 -4.65
C ILE A 22 -10.65 -22.12 -4.76
N THR A 23 -9.56 -22.05 -5.54
CA THR A 23 -8.66 -23.18 -5.75
C THR A 23 -7.26 -22.83 -5.28
N LYS A 24 -6.72 -23.60 -4.33
CA LYS A 24 -5.34 -23.42 -3.88
C LYS A 24 -4.36 -23.92 -4.94
N VAL A 25 -3.37 -23.10 -5.28
CA VAL A 25 -2.39 -23.38 -6.34
C VAL A 25 -0.99 -23.60 -5.78
N ALA A 26 -0.60 -22.83 -4.76
CA ALA A 26 0.74 -22.89 -4.18
C ALA A 26 0.71 -22.36 -2.73
N SER A 27 1.83 -22.53 -2.01
CA SER A 27 2.03 -21.99 -0.67
C SER A 27 3.33 -21.21 -0.59
N PHE A 28 3.35 -20.18 0.26
CA PHE A 28 4.48 -19.27 0.44
C PHE A 28 4.67 -18.95 1.92
N ASP A 29 5.78 -18.34 2.25
CA ASP A 29 6.06 -17.87 3.60
C ASP A 29 5.79 -16.37 3.70
N LEU A 30 4.63 -16.02 4.25
CA LEU A 30 4.13 -14.65 4.33
C LEU A 30 4.12 -13.93 2.97
N PRO A 31 3.36 -14.44 1.99
CA PRO A 31 3.28 -13.80 0.68
C PRO A 31 2.66 -12.41 0.80
N TRP A 32 3.13 -11.46 -0.03
CA TRP A 32 2.72 -10.07 0.08
C TRP A 32 1.99 -9.55 -1.14
N ARG A 33 2.56 -9.72 -2.35
CA ARG A 33 1.96 -9.16 -3.57
C ARG A 33 2.20 -10.04 -4.79
N ILE A 34 1.23 -10.02 -5.70
CA ILE A 34 1.29 -10.64 -7.02
C ILE A 34 1.47 -9.54 -8.07
N ALA A 35 2.36 -9.76 -9.04
CA ALA A 35 2.39 -9.02 -10.30
C ALA A 35 2.31 -10.02 -11.46
N PHE A 36 1.34 -9.83 -12.35
CA PHE A 36 1.20 -10.70 -13.52
C PHE A 36 2.12 -10.30 -14.64
N LEU A 37 2.84 -11.28 -15.20
CA LEU A 37 3.52 -11.14 -16.48
C LEU A 37 2.48 -11.25 -17.62
N PRO A 38 2.80 -10.71 -18.81
CA PRO A 38 1.86 -10.75 -19.94
C PRO A 38 1.45 -12.17 -20.37
N ASP A 39 2.29 -13.17 -20.10
CA ASP A 39 2.03 -14.59 -20.44
C ASP A 39 1.21 -15.33 -19.37
N GLY A 40 0.80 -14.65 -18.30
CA GLY A 40 0.00 -15.22 -17.22
C GLY A 40 0.80 -15.80 -16.05
N ARG A 41 2.12 -15.89 -16.14
CA ARG A 41 2.95 -16.20 -14.99
C ARG A 41 2.93 -15.03 -14.01
N MET A 42 3.34 -15.29 -12.78
CA MET A 42 3.29 -14.33 -11.69
C MET A 42 4.65 -14.10 -11.06
N LEU A 43 4.91 -12.88 -10.63
CA LEU A 43 5.92 -12.60 -9.63
C LEU A 43 5.21 -12.49 -8.29
N VAL A 44 5.68 -13.21 -7.29
CA VAL A 44 5.11 -13.17 -5.93
C VAL A 44 6.20 -12.82 -4.95
N THR A 45 5.98 -11.77 -4.15
CA THR A 45 6.87 -11.41 -3.06
C THR A 45 6.51 -12.17 -1.80
N GLU A 46 7.52 -12.57 -1.05
CA GLU A 46 7.39 -13.12 0.30
C GLU A 46 8.04 -12.14 1.28
N LYS A 47 7.31 -11.75 2.31
CA LYS A 47 7.78 -10.73 3.27
C LYS A 47 9.12 -11.11 3.91
N VAL A 48 9.39 -12.41 4.04
CA VAL A 48 10.66 -12.91 4.59
C VAL A 48 11.89 -12.55 3.74
N GLY A 49 11.71 -12.16 2.46
CA GLY A 49 12.81 -11.61 1.66
C GLY A 49 13.01 -12.22 0.28
N ARG A 50 12.05 -12.95 -0.26
CA ARG A 50 12.15 -13.57 -1.59
C ARG A 50 11.17 -12.96 -2.59
N VAL A 51 11.51 -13.12 -3.87
CA VAL A 51 10.60 -12.93 -4.99
C VAL A 51 10.62 -14.22 -5.82
N ASP A 52 9.45 -14.79 -6.07
CA ASP A 52 9.32 -16.03 -6.82
C ASP A 52 8.65 -15.79 -8.17
N LEU A 53 9.12 -16.48 -9.19
CA LEU A 53 8.41 -16.64 -10.46
C LEU A 53 7.51 -17.87 -10.33
N VAL A 54 6.21 -17.68 -10.56
CA VAL A 54 5.20 -18.71 -10.30
C VAL A 54 4.37 -18.95 -11.56
N THR A 55 4.23 -20.21 -11.95
CA THR A 55 3.32 -20.57 -13.05
C THR A 55 1.88 -20.62 -12.55
N PRO A 56 0.86 -20.50 -13.44
CA PRO A 56 -0.54 -20.67 -13.04
C PRO A 56 -0.85 -22.04 -12.42
N GLN A 57 0.00 -23.03 -12.63
CA GLN A 57 -0.12 -24.37 -12.03
C GLN A 57 0.59 -24.50 -10.68
N GLY A 58 1.32 -23.46 -10.26
CA GLY A 58 1.94 -23.42 -8.94
C GLY A 58 3.42 -23.81 -8.89
N ALA A 59 4.09 -24.02 -10.03
CA ALA A 59 5.53 -24.22 -10.03
C ALA A 59 6.25 -22.92 -9.69
N LYS A 60 7.17 -22.98 -8.72
CA LYS A 60 7.89 -21.81 -8.20
C LYS A 60 9.37 -21.88 -8.54
N THR A 61 9.93 -20.75 -8.92
CA THR A 61 11.38 -20.57 -9.09
C THR A 61 11.79 -19.26 -8.43
N GLU A 62 12.76 -19.30 -7.52
CA GLU A 62 13.26 -18.10 -6.86
C GLU A 62 13.98 -17.20 -7.87
N ILE A 63 13.70 -15.88 -7.80
CA ILE A 63 14.34 -14.86 -8.64
C ILE A 63 15.64 -14.43 -7.99
N GLY A 64 16.75 -14.48 -8.74
CA GLY A 64 18.04 -13.98 -8.32
C GLY A 64 18.14 -12.46 -8.41
N GLY A 65 19.17 -11.87 -7.79
CA GLY A 65 19.44 -10.44 -7.86
C GLY A 65 18.49 -9.55 -7.05
N VAL A 66 17.69 -10.16 -6.16
CA VAL A 66 16.78 -9.44 -5.25
C VAL A 66 17.59 -8.85 -4.09
N PRO A 67 17.36 -7.58 -3.72
CA PRO A 67 18.09 -6.96 -2.62
C PRO A 67 17.74 -7.59 -1.26
N PRO A 68 18.65 -7.52 -0.27
CA PRO A 68 18.33 -7.94 1.08
C PRO A 68 17.28 -7.00 1.70
N SER A 69 16.38 -7.56 2.49
CA SER A 69 15.34 -6.81 3.20
C SER A 69 15.44 -7.00 4.70
N TYR A 70 14.98 -5.99 5.43
CA TYR A 70 14.85 -6.03 6.89
C TYR A 70 13.51 -6.67 7.24
N TYR A 71 13.54 -7.96 7.60
CA TYR A 71 12.33 -8.69 7.99
C TYR A 71 12.13 -8.66 9.50
N GLN A 72 11.13 -7.91 9.95
CA GLN A 72 10.66 -7.89 11.34
C GLN A 72 9.25 -7.31 11.41
N GLY A 73 8.30 -8.07 11.95
CA GLY A 73 6.92 -7.63 12.07
C GLY A 73 6.30 -7.30 10.71
N GLN A 74 5.90 -6.06 10.51
CA GLN A 74 5.33 -5.58 9.25
C GLN A 74 6.37 -5.24 8.19
N ASN A 75 7.65 -5.21 8.56
CA ASN A 75 8.75 -4.88 7.67
C ASN A 75 9.26 -6.11 6.94
N GLY A 76 9.70 -5.95 5.71
CA GLY A 76 10.26 -7.00 4.90
C GLY A 76 10.26 -6.68 3.42
N MET A 77 10.25 -7.71 2.57
CA MET A 77 10.01 -7.58 1.14
C MET A 77 8.51 -7.37 0.92
N LEU A 78 8.12 -6.30 0.25
CA LEU A 78 6.72 -5.87 0.15
C LEU A 78 6.18 -5.99 -1.27
N GLY A 79 6.19 -4.90 -2.02
CA GLY A 79 5.54 -4.83 -3.31
C GLY A 79 6.42 -5.24 -4.49
N VAL A 80 5.79 -5.75 -5.54
CA VAL A 80 6.38 -6.01 -6.85
C VAL A 80 5.45 -5.46 -7.91
N PHE A 81 6.00 -4.70 -8.86
CA PHE A 81 5.23 -3.98 -9.87
C PHE A 81 5.97 -4.01 -11.20
N LEU A 82 5.26 -4.33 -12.28
CA LEU A 82 5.83 -4.18 -13.60
C LEU A 82 5.83 -2.70 -14.02
N SER A 83 6.90 -2.30 -14.71
CA SER A 83 6.93 -1.00 -15.38
C SER A 83 5.71 -0.84 -16.29
N PRO A 84 5.13 0.37 -16.41
CA PRO A 84 4.08 0.63 -17.40
C PRO A 84 4.56 0.43 -18.85
N HIS A 85 5.88 0.33 -19.06
CA HIS A 85 6.52 0.07 -20.35
C HIS A 85 7.23 -1.32 -20.36
N TYR A 86 6.76 -2.26 -19.55
CA TYR A 86 7.40 -3.56 -19.36
C TYR A 86 7.63 -4.31 -20.69
N ALA A 87 6.70 -4.22 -21.63
CA ALA A 87 6.86 -4.87 -22.94
C ALA A 87 8.13 -4.43 -23.67
N THR A 88 8.63 -3.24 -23.41
CA THR A 88 9.82 -2.66 -24.02
C THR A 88 11.05 -2.73 -23.12
N ASP A 89 10.92 -2.32 -21.85
CA ASP A 89 12.06 -2.15 -20.94
C ASP A 89 12.29 -3.35 -20.01
N HIS A 90 11.31 -4.23 -19.83
CA HIS A 90 11.34 -5.36 -18.89
C HIS A 90 11.68 -4.97 -17.46
N ASN A 91 11.43 -3.74 -17.07
CA ASN A 91 11.72 -3.25 -15.73
C ASN A 91 10.67 -3.72 -14.73
N VAL A 92 11.16 -4.10 -13.55
CA VAL A 92 10.36 -4.47 -12.38
C VAL A 92 10.76 -3.58 -11.22
N TYR A 93 9.76 -3.00 -10.57
CA TYR A 93 9.94 -2.20 -9.37
C TYR A 93 9.70 -3.07 -8.13
N LEU A 94 10.53 -2.92 -7.12
CA LEU A 94 10.33 -3.51 -5.81
C LEU A 94 10.22 -2.41 -4.76
N THR A 95 9.32 -2.61 -3.80
CA THR A 95 9.30 -1.85 -2.56
C THR A 95 9.58 -2.80 -1.41
N TYR A 96 10.45 -2.39 -0.50
CA TYR A 96 10.90 -3.24 0.59
C TYR A 96 11.50 -2.39 1.70
N VAL A 97 11.63 -2.96 2.88
CA VAL A 97 12.32 -2.28 3.96
C VAL A 97 13.81 -2.66 3.89
N GLU A 98 14.62 -1.69 3.50
CA GLU A 98 16.07 -1.85 3.37
C GLU A 98 16.70 -1.83 4.75
N PRO A 99 17.62 -2.78 5.08
CA PRO A 99 18.36 -2.74 6.34
C PRO A 99 19.13 -1.44 6.49
N GLY A 100 19.08 -0.85 7.68
CA GLY A 100 19.74 0.39 7.97
C GLY A 100 20.07 0.51 9.44
N HIS A 101 20.61 1.67 9.84
CA HIS A 101 20.92 1.94 11.22
C HIS A 101 19.63 2.03 12.06
N TYR A 102 19.59 1.35 13.19
CA TYR A 102 18.43 1.22 14.09
C TYR A 102 17.21 0.47 13.51
N GLY A 103 17.35 -0.28 12.44
CA GLY A 103 16.24 -1.05 11.86
C GLY A 103 16.27 -1.03 10.34
N GLY A 104 15.28 -0.41 9.73
CA GLY A 104 15.20 -0.31 8.28
C GLY A 104 14.38 0.89 7.82
N GLY A 105 14.48 1.19 6.53
CA GLY A 105 13.71 2.24 5.86
C GLY A 105 13.08 1.71 4.57
N LEU A 106 11.89 2.22 4.25
CA LEU A 106 11.26 1.88 2.98
C LEU A 106 12.17 2.29 1.83
N ALA A 107 12.37 1.39 0.88
CA ALA A 107 13.12 1.65 -0.34
C ALA A 107 12.29 1.30 -1.55
N LEU A 108 12.48 2.07 -2.60
CA LEU A 108 11.98 1.81 -3.95
C LEU A 108 13.17 1.53 -4.85
N GLY A 109 13.18 0.38 -5.50
CA GLY A 109 14.22 0.02 -6.44
C GLY A 109 13.66 -0.56 -7.73
N ARG A 110 14.52 -0.69 -8.72
CA ARG A 110 14.17 -1.18 -10.04
C ARG A 110 15.28 -2.03 -10.62
N GLY A 111 14.93 -3.14 -11.25
CA GLY A 111 15.83 -4.00 -12.01
C GLY A 111 15.17 -4.51 -13.26
N LYS A 112 15.96 -4.98 -14.19
CA LYS A 112 15.49 -5.62 -15.43
C LYS A 112 15.25 -7.11 -15.17
N LEU A 113 14.04 -7.59 -15.43
CA LEU A 113 13.73 -9.02 -15.32
C LEU A 113 14.26 -9.76 -16.55
N VAL A 114 15.11 -10.75 -16.31
CA VAL A 114 15.69 -11.63 -17.32
C VAL A 114 15.18 -13.03 -17.05
N LEU A 115 14.53 -13.63 -18.05
CA LEU A 115 13.86 -14.93 -17.93
C LEU A 115 14.57 -16.05 -18.70
N ASP A 116 15.60 -15.72 -19.47
CA ASP A 116 16.44 -16.74 -20.10
C ASP A 116 17.43 -17.32 -19.07
N GLY A 117 17.45 -18.64 -18.95
CA GLY A 117 18.21 -19.32 -17.91
C GLY A 117 17.57 -19.14 -16.54
N GLN A 118 18.39 -18.95 -15.49
CA GLN A 118 17.90 -18.70 -14.14
C GLN A 118 17.23 -17.32 -14.09
N PRO A 119 15.94 -17.22 -13.72
CA PRO A 119 15.26 -15.94 -13.65
C PRO A 119 15.92 -15.03 -12.61
N ARG A 120 16.11 -13.77 -12.98
CA ARG A 120 16.85 -12.82 -12.15
C ARG A 120 16.50 -11.37 -12.47
N LEU A 121 16.76 -10.49 -11.53
CA LEU A 121 16.77 -9.04 -11.74
C LEU A 121 18.22 -8.61 -12.00
N GLU A 122 18.47 -8.01 -13.16
CA GLU A 122 19.77 -7.44 -13.51
C GLU A 122 19.80 -5.94 -13.28
N GLY A 123 20.94 -5.45 -12.80
CA GLY A 123 21.17 -4.03 -12.63
C GLY A 123 20.23 -3.38 -11.61
N PHE A 124 19.80 -4.14 -10.60
CA PHE A 124 18.93 -3.59 -9.57
C PHE A 124 19.60 -2.42 -8.86
N LYS A 125 18.88 -1.30 -8.77
CA LYS A 125 19.36 -0.12 -8.04
C LYS A 125 18.23 0.51 -7.26
N VAL A 126 18.56 1.08 -6.10
CA VAL A 126 17.63 1.85 -5.30
C VAL A 126 17.45 3.22 -5.94
N LEU A 127 16.21 3.60 -6.16
CA LEU A 127 15.82 4.88 -6.75
C LEU A 127 15.42 5.91 -5.71
N TRP A 128 14.88 5.46 -4.58
CA TRP A 128 14.40 6.33 -3.50
C TRP A 128 14.48 5.59 -2.16
N ARG A 129 14.80 6.32 -1.10
CA ARG A 129 14.88 5.81 0.28
C ARG A 129 14.14 6.70 1.23
N GLN A 130 13.37 6.09 2.12
CA GLN A 130 12.84 6.73 3.30
C GLN A 130 13.95 6.93 4.34
N VAL A 131 14.07 8.14 4.85
CA VAL A 131 15.02 8.48 5.92
C VAL A 131 14.29 9.21 7.05
N PRO A 132 14.75 9.06 8.30
CA PRO A 132 15.75 8.13 8.78
C PRO A 132 15.20 6.71 8.93
N PRO A 133 16.05 5.66 8.78
CA PRO A 133 15.63 4.29 9.08
C PRO A 133 15.37 4.10 10.57
N GLY A 134 14.48 3.17 10.92
CA GLY A 134 14.08 2.89 12.29
C GLY A 134 13.35 1.56 12.41
N LYS A 135 12.81 1.25 13.59
CA LYS A 135 12.19 -0.04 13.91
C LYS A 135 10.71 -0.14 13.59
N GLY A 136 10.03 0.98 13.53
CA GLY A 136 8.57 1.02 13.40
C GLY A 136 8.03 0.21 12.22
N GLY A 137 6.85 -0.36 12.37
CA GLY A 137 6.09 -0.97 11.29
C GLY A 137 5.43 0.07 10.39
N GLN A 138 4.36 -0.32 9.70
CA GLN A 138 3.56 0.57 8.82
C GLN A 138 4.41 1.25 7.74
N PRO A 139 5.16 0.47 6.94
CA PRO A 139 6.04 1.05 5.93
C PRO A 139 5.31 1.63 4.71
N GLY A 140 4.11 1.16 4.36
CA GLY A 140 3.46 1.46 3.10
C GLY A 140 4.06 0.66 1.95
N GLY A 141 4.46 1.33 0.87
CA GLY A 141 5.18 0.69 -0.24
C GLY A 141 4.29 0.25 -1.40
N GLN A 142 3.10 0.84 -1.54
CA GLN A 142 2.25 0.61 -2.69
C GLN A 142 2.59 1.60 -3.80
N ILE A 143 2.63 1.11 -5.04
CA ILE A 143 2.84 1.93 -6.24
C ILE A 143 1.58 1.93 -7.10
N ALA A 144 1.21 3.10 -7.61
CA ALA A 144 0.32 3.25 -8.76
C ALA A 144 1.02 4.07 -9.83
N PHE A 145 1.09 3.55 -11.05
CA PHE A 145 1.61 4.31 -12.18
C PHE A 145 0.53 5.22 -12.74
N SER A 146 0.90 6.45 -13.13
CA SER A 146 -0.05 7.34 -13.77
C SER A 146 -0.58 6.74 -15.08
N PRO A 147 -1.84 7.03 -15.46
CA PRO A 147 -2.42 6.46 -16.69
C PRO A 147 -1.63 6.74 -17.96
N ASP A 148 -0.89 7.85 -18.01
CA ASP A 148 -0.02 8.19 -19.14
C ASP A 148 1.33 7.45 -19.15
N GLY A 149 1.60 6.64 -18.10
CA GLY A 149 2.85 5.87 -17.99
C GLY A 149 4.11 6.69 -17.69
N LYS A 150 3.98 7.96 -17.31
CA LYS A 150 5.13 8.87 -17.11
C LYS A 150 5.61 8.95 -15.67
N TYR A 151 4.73 8.71 -14.70
CA TYR A 151 5.01 8.93 -13.28
C TYR A 151 4.55 7.76 -12.44
N LEU A 152 5.11 7.63 -11.27
CA LEU A 152 4.64 6.71 -10.26
C LEU A 152 4.25 7.48 -8.99
N PHE A 153 3.23 6.97 -8.31
CA PHE A 153 2.83 7.41 -6.99
C PHE A 153 3.21 6.33 -6.00
N LEU A 154 3.84 6.73 -4.90
CA LEU A 154 4.34 5.81 -3.88
C LEU A 154 3.74 6.18 -2.53
N THR A 155 3.15 5.20 -1.86
CA THR A 155 2.69 5.38 -0.48
C THR A 155 3.83 5.14 0.50
N VAL A 156 3.96 6.03 1.47
CA VAL A 156 4.93 5.92 2.57
C VAL A 156 4.15 5.98 3.88
N GLY A 157 4.25 4.93 4.68
CA GLY A 157 3.60 4.87 5.97
C GLY A 157 4.24 5.77 7.02
N ASP A 158 3.54 5.98 8.13
CA ASP A 158 4.02 6.85 9.21
C ASP A 158 5.10 6.21 10.08
N ARG A 159 5.35 4.91 9.89
CA ARG A 159 6.34 4.12 10.63
C ARG A 159 6.08 4.14 12.14
N GLN A 160 4.81 4.26 12.54
CA GLN A 160 4.35 4.36 13.92
C GLN A 160 4.88 5.60 14.66
N ARG A 161 5.39 6.57 13.93
CA ARG A 161 5.95 7.83 14.45
C ARG A 161 4.88 8.93 14.57
N MET A 162 3.76 8.78 13.89
CA MET A 162 2.59 9.69 13.88
C MET A 162 2.90 11.09 13.35
N THR A 163 3.56 11.93 14.15
CA THR A 163 3.76 13.36 13.86
C THR A 163 4.45 13.67 12.53
N PRO A 164 5.39 12.85 12.00
CA PRO A 164 5.98 13.14 10.69
C PRO A 164 4.97 13.22 9.54
N ALA A 165 3.78 12.58 9.67
CA ALA A 165 2.74 12.67 8.65
C ALA A 165 2.27 14.11 8.38
N GLN A 166 2.47 15.04 9.32
CA GLN A 166 2.16 16.46 9.20
C GLN A 166 3.38 17.34 8.88
N ASP A 167 4.57 16.75 8.83
CA ASP A 167 5.81 17.50 8.57
C ASP A 167 6.26 17.30 7.12
N ILE A 168 6.20 18.37 6.33
CA ILE A 168 6.58 18.34 4.91
C ILE A 168 8.08 18.02 4.70
N ASN A 169 8.91 18.19 5.72
CA ASN A 169 10.34 17.89 5.63
C ASN A 169 10.67 16.41 5.78
N GLN A 170 9.69 15.59 6.17
CA GLN A 170 9.85 14.17 6.44
C GLN A 170 8.99 13.34 5.49
N PRO A 171 9.48 12.18 4.99
CA PRO A 171 8.75 11.40 3.99
C PRO A 171 7.63 10.53 4.55
N GLU A 172 7.61 10.29 5.87
CA GLU A 172 6.63 9.41 6.52
C GLU A 172 5.22 9.98 6.44
N GLY A 173 4.24 9.10 6.22
CA GLY A 173 2.84 9.48 6.17
C GLY A 173 2.46 10.30 4.95
N LYS A 174 3.05 10.01 3.80
CA LYS A 174 2.91 10.76 2.56
C LYS A 174 2.52 9.85 1.38
N ILE A 175 1.95 10.46 0.36
CA ILE A 175 1.97 9.91 -0.99
C ILE A 175 2.92 10.78 -1.81
N LEU A 176 3.90 10.15 -2.43
CA LEU A 176 4.87 10.81 -3.29
C LEU A 176 4.48 10.66 -4.76
N ARG A 177 4.84 11.62 -5.58
CA ARG A 177 4.75 11.50 -7.04
C ARG A 177 6.14 11.71 -7.62
N LEU A 178 6.65 10.65 -8.23
CA LEU A 178 8.02 10.57 -8.73
C LEU A 178 8.03 10.29 -10.23
N THR A 179 9.13 10.65 -10.88
CA THR A 179 9.43 10.11 -12.21
C THR A 179 9.66 8.59 -12.11
N LEU A 180 9.69 7.90 -13.24
CA LEU A 180 9.99 6.47 -13.27
C LEU A 180 11.41 6.14 -12.75
N ASP A 181 12.29 7.13 -12.68
CA ASP A 181 13.65 7.02 -12.14
C ASP A 181 13.75 7.43 -10.66
N GLY A 182 12.62 7.73 -10.02
CA GLY A 182 12.59 8.05 -8.59
C GLY A 182 12.92 9.50 -8.25
N LYS A 183 12.88 10.40 -9.22
CA LYS A 183 13.11 11.84 -9.01
C LYS A 183 11.79 12.56 -8.74
N PRO A 184 11.81 13.74 -8.08
CA PRO A 184 10.60 14.53 -7.93
C PRO A 184 9.93 14.80 -9.28
N ALA A 185 8.62 14.53 -9.38
CA ALA A 185 7.89 14.79 -10.61
C ALA A 185 7.65 16.29 -10.80
N PRO A 186 7.80 16.82 -12.01
CA PRO A 186 7.45 18.21 -12.30
C PRO A 186 5.96 18.47 -12.01
N GLY A 187 5.65 19.64 -11.46
CA GLY A 187 4.28 20.04 -11.17
C GLY A 187 3.72 19.51 -9.85
N ASN A 188 4.54 18.91 -9.00
CA ASN A 188 4.13 18.58 -7.64
C ASN A 188 3.78 19.84 -6.84
N PRO A 189 2.92 19.73 -5.79
CA PRO A 189 2.46 20.91 -5.05
C PRO A 189 3.57 21.79 -4.51
N TRP A 190 4.67 21.20 -4.06
CA TRP A 190 5.82 21.92 -3.51
C TRP A 190 7.07 21.76 -4.38
N ALA A 191 6.87 21.69 -5.69
CA ALA A 191 7.97 21.57 -6.65
C ALA A 191 8.99 22.71 -6.46
N GLY A 192 10.27 22.35 -6.49
CA GLY A 192 11.37 23.28 -6.30
C GLY A 192 11.66 23.66 -4.85
N LYS A 193 10.82 23.26 -3.89
CA LYS A 193 11.07 23.54 -2.47
C LYS A 193 12.08 22.55 -1.92
N VAL A 194 13.09 23.08 -1.21
CA VAL A 194 14.07 22.30 -0.45
C VAL A 194 13.66 22.29 1.00
N GLY A 195 13.64 21.10 1.61
CA GLY A 195 13.28 20.92 3.00
C GLY A 195 14.44 21.15 3.97
N ALA A 196 14.18 20.96 5.25
CA ALA A 196 15.17 21.05 6.31
C ALA A 196 16.32 20.06 6.04
N ARG A 197 17.54 20.52 6.24
CA ARG A 197 18.75 19.71 6.02
C ARG A 197 18.90 18.58 7.02
N SER A 198 18.40 18.77 8.23
CA SER A 198 18.40 17.76 9.28
C SER A 198 16.98 17.53 9.79
N ILE A 199 16.63 16.27 10.01
CA ILE A 199 15.33 15.86 10.52
C ILE A 199 15.51 14.93 11.71
N PRO A 200 14.60 14.96 12.71
CA PRO A 200 14.70 14.11 13.87
C PRO A 200 14.22 12.68 13.55
N LEU A 201 14.85 11.69 14.20
CA LEU A 201 14.29 10.36 14.34
C LEU A 201 13.63 10.26 15.71
N ILE A 202 12.32 10.06 15.69
CA ILE A 202 11.55 9.58 16.83
C ILE A 202 11.19 8.13 16.53
N ASP A 203 11.48 7.23 17.45
CA ASP A 203 11.22 5.80 17.27
C ASP A 203 10.45 5.33 18.50
N PRO A 204 9.13 5.61 18.55
CA PRO A 204 8.32 5.37 19.74
C PRO A 204 8.22 3.87 20.05
N PRO A 205 8.13 3.51 21.33
CA PRO A 205 8.05 2.11 21.74
C PRO A 205 6.73 1.45 21.37
N ALA A 206 5.69 2.24 21.09
CA ALA A 206 4.34 1.77 20.81
C ALA A 206 3.59 2.74 19.90
N ASP A 207 2.67 2.20 19.09
CA ASP A 207 1.79 2.96 18.20
C ASP A 207 0.57 3.48 18.98
N THR A 208 0.82 4.41 19.89
CA THR A 208 -0.18 5.03 20.75
C THR A 208 0.00 6.54 20.81
N GLU A 209 -0.84 7.25 21.58
CA GLU A 209 -0.72 8.70 21.81
C GLU A 209 0.68 9.11 22.29
N ALA A 210 1.40 8.22 22.98
CA ALA A 210 2.76 8.48 23.43
C ALA A 210 3.74 8.75 22.29
N ALA A 211 3.46 8.28 21.08
CA ALA A 211 4.29 8.56 19.91
C ALA A 211 4.40 10.06 19.62
N LYS A 212 3.36 10.84 19.89
CA LYS A 212 3.34 12.29 19.64
C LYS A 212 4.34 13.07 20.48
N THR A 213 4.73 12.55 21.62
CA THR A 213 5.67 13.17 22.56
C THR A 213 6.91 12.31 22.79
N ALA A 214 7.16 11.34 21.93
CA ALA A 214 8.33 10.48 22.01
C ALA A 214 9.62 11.31 21.88
N PRO A 215 10.67 10.99 22.64
CA PRO A 215 11.92 11.74 22.55
C PRO A 215 12.61 11.52 21.20
N VAL A 216 13.36 12.53 20.77
CA VAL A 216 14.25 12.41 19.62
C VAL A 216 15.43 11.51 20.01
N VAL A 217 15.58 10.38 19.33
CA VAL A 217 16.64 9.40 19.60
C VAL A 217 17.86 9.57 18.71
N SER A 218 17.71 10.26 17.56
CA SER A 218 18.76 10.54 16.61
C SER A 218 18.36 11.68 15.70
N THR A 219 19.34 12.23 14.96
CA THR A 219 19.11 13.23 13.93
C THR A 219 19.74 12.74 12.63
N TYR A 220 18.98 12.77 11.55
CA TYR A 220 19.47 12.47 10.20
C TYR A 220 19.78 13.79 9.47
N THR A 221 21.00 13.89 8.93
CA THR A 221 21.42 15.02 8.10
C THR A 221 21.54 14.55 6.66
N PHE A 222 20.80 15.19 5.75
CA PHE A 222 20.86 14.88 4.33
C PHE A 222 22.25 15.22 3.79
N PRO A 223 22.89 14.34 2.99
CA PRO A 223 24.19 14.63 2.38
C PRO A 223 24.11 15.70 1.30
N GLY A 224 22.92 15.96 0.79
CA GLY A 224 22.59 16.99 -0.20
C GLY A 224 21.28 17.67 0.14
N PRO A 225 20.60 18.30 -0.84
CA PRO A 225 19.30 18.91 -0.60
C PRO A 225 18.27 17.89 -0.14
N ASN A 226 17.43 18.26 0.83
CA ASN A 226 16.26 17.48 1.20
C ASN A 226 15.15 17.71 0.16
N LEU A 227 14.96 16.75 -0.73
CA LEU A 227 13.97 16.82 -1.81
C LEU A 227 12.58 16.37 -1.39
N THR A 228 12.39 16.01 -0.14
CA THR A 228 11.10 15.47 0.37
C THR A 228 9.92 16.38 0.01
N PRO A 229 9.95 17.70 0.23
CA PRO A 229 8.83 18.55 -0.16
C PRO A 229 8.52 18.49 -1.66
N ALA A 230 9.56 18.50 -2.51
CA ALA A 230 9.40 18.45 -3.96
C ALA A 230 8.85 17.12 -4.47
N GLU A 231 9.04 16.03 -3.72
CA GLU A 231 8.56 14.69 -4.04
C GLU A 231 7.10 14.46 -3.64
N THR A 232 6.58 15.26 -2.71
CA THR A 232 5.30 15.01 -2.04
C THR A 232 4.11 15.44 -2.89
N TRP A 233 3.10 14.57 -2.96
CA TRP A 233 1.81 14.83 -3.61
C TRP A 233 0.71 15.15 -2.62
N ALA A 234 0.61 14.35 -1.53
CA ALA A 234 -0.39 14.48 -0.48
C ALA A 234 0.19 14.06 0.87
N THR A 235 -0.41 14.55 1.97
CA THR A 235 0.09 14.37 3.33
C THR A 235 -0.98 13.80 4.26
N GLY A 236 -0.56 13.34 5.45
CA GLY A 236 -1.49 12.98 6.51
C GLY A 236 -2.02 11.56 6.46
N PHE A 237 -1.14 10.58 6.22
CA PHE A 237 -1.48 9.15 6.13
C PHE A 237 -0.84 8.34 7.27
N ARG A 238 -1.49 7.22 7.62
CA ARG A 238 -1.01 6.27 8.63
C ARG A 238 -0.36 5.04 7.99
N THR A 239 -1.17 4.14 7.44
CA THR A 239 -0.72 2.86 6.88
C THR A 239 -1.38 2.62 5.53
N PRO A 240 -0.90 3.28 4.45
CA PRO A 240 -1.52 3.20 3.14
C PRO A 240 -1.01 1.98 2.36
N TYR A 241 -1.82 0.91 2.32
CA TYR A 241 -1.51 -0.31 1.59
C TYR A 241 -2.29 -0.47 0.28
N GLY A 242 -3.30 0.36 0.02
CA GLY A 242 -4.02 0.37 -1.24
C GLY A 242 -3.82 1.68 -1.98
N LEU A 243 -3.53 1.61 -3.28
CA LEU A 243 -3.41 2.77 -4.15
C LEU A 243 -3.67 2.35 -5.58
N ALA A 244 -4.69 2.92 -6.22
CA ALA A 244 -5.03 2.57 -7.59
C ALA A 244 -5.75 3.72 -8.31
N PHE A 245 -5.52 3.84 -9.61
CA PHE A 245 -6.29 4.70 -10.48
C PHE A 245 -7.58 4.01 -10.90
N ALA A 246 -8.70 4.71 -10.72
CA ALA A 246 -9.98 4.30 -11.29
C ALA A 246 -9.97 4.47 -12.82
N PRO A 247 -10.90 3.80 -13.55
CA PRO A 247 -11.02 3.98 -14.99
C PRO A 247 -11.23 5.43 -15.44
N ASP A 248 -11.82 6.26 -14.59
CA ASP A 248 -12.05 7.70 -14.87
C ASP A 248 -10.83 8.59 -14.59
N GLY A 249 -9.70 8.00 -14.20
CA GLY A 249 -8.45 8.71 -13.94
C GLY A 249 -8.29 9.26 -12.52
N ARG A 250 -9.27 9.07 -11.64
CA ARG A 250 -9.15 9.45 -10.22
C ARG A 250 -8.28 8.47 -9.48
N LEU A 251 -7.46 8.99 -8.55
CA LEU A 251 -6.58 8.18 -7.70
C LEU A 251 -7.24 7.93 -6.35
N TRP A 252 -7.31 6.67 -5.96
CA TRP A 252 -7.89 6.23 -4.70
C TRP A 252 -6.84 5.54 -3.83
N GLU A 253 -6.91 5.81 -2.55
CA GLU A 253 -6.01 5.25 -1.55
C GLU A 253 -6.84 4.59 -0.45
N LEU A 254 -6.32 3.49 0.08
CA LEU A 254 -6.95 2.72 1.12
C LEU A 254 -5.94 2.48 2.24
N GLU A 255 -6.34 2.80 3.48
CA GLU A 255 -5.42 2.70 4.60
C GLU A 255 -6.05 2.14 5.88
N HIS A 256 -5.17 1.62 6.74
CA HIS A 256 -5.53 1.19 8.07
C HIS A 256 -5.66 2.39 9.02
N GLY A 257 -6.80 2.45 9.71
CA GLY A 257 -6.92 3.24 10.92
C GLY A 257 -6.26 2.55 12.11
N PRO A 258 -6.24 3.19 13.27
CA PRO A 258 -5.78 2.54 14.49
C PRO A 258 -6.83 1.52 14.98
N ARG A 259 -7.57 1.82 16.02
CA ARG A 259 -8.69 0.97 16.46
C ARG A 259 -9.98 1.49 15.81
N GLY A 260 -10.38 0.87 14.69
CA GLY A 260 -11.43 1.38 13.81
C GLY A 260 -10.91 2.48 12.88
N GLY A 261 -11.76 2.93 11.96
CA GLY A 261 -11.48 4.07 11.10
C GLY A 261 -10.56 3.80 9.93
N ASP A 262 -10.57 2.58 9.38
CA ASP A 262 -9.97 2.31 8.06
C ASP A 262 -10.65 3.18 7.02
N GLU A 263 -9.90 3.67 6.03
CA GLU A 263 -10.36 4.74 5.15
C GLU A 263 -10.14 4.43 3.68
N LEU A 264 -11.15 4.77 2.86
CA LEU A 264 -11.01 4.92 1.42
C LEU A 264 -11.03 6.40 1.07
N ASN A 265 -9.92 6.89 0.54
CA ASN A 265 -9.70 8.31 0.25
C ASN A 265 -9.61 8.57 -1.26
N LEU A 266 -10.30 9.62 -1.72
CA LEU A 266 -10.05 10.20 -3.03
C LEU A 266 -8.84 11.13 -2.91
N ILE A 267 -7.75 10.78 -3.61
CA ILE A 267 -6.50 11.53 -3.49
C ILE A 267 -6.47 12.70 -4.46
N GLN A 268 -6.30 13.87 -3.90
CA GLN A 268 -6.19 15.13 -4.64
C GLN A 268 -4.87 15.82 -4.32
N ARG A 269 -4.34 16.48 -5.35
CA ARG A 269 -3.05 17.19 -5.29
C ARG A 269 -3.00 18.16 -4.11
N GLY A 270 -1.97 18.03 -3.26
CA GLY A 270 -1.66 18.98 -2.19
C GLY A 270 -2.56 18.88 -0.96
N LYS A 271 -3.48 17.91 -0.90
CA LYS A 271 -4.39 17.78 0.24
C LYS A 271 -3.74 17.10 1.42
N ASN A 272 -4.22 17.43 2.62
CA ASN A 272 -3.86 16.82 3.89
C ASN A 272 -5.03 15.97 4.40
N TYR A 273 -4.76 14.67 4.58
CA TYR A 273 -5.78 13.68 4.98
C TYR A 273 -5.86 13.46 6.50
N GLY A 274 -5.12 14.24 7.26
CA GLY A 274 -5.42 14.50 8.67
C GLY A 274 -4.69 13.67 9.70
N TRP A 275 -4.10 12.52 9.37
CA TRP A 275 -3.40 11.72 10.37
C TRP A 275 -2.15 12.45 10.89
N PRO A 276 -1.83 12.45 12.18
CA PRO A 276 -2.57 11.88 13.32
C PRO A 276 -3.48 12.90 14.05
N LEU A 277 -3.81 14.02 13.42
CA LEU A 277 -4.63 15.09 14.03
C LEU A 277 -6.08 14.66 14.20
N VAL A 278 -6.59 13.88 13.26
CA VAL A 278 -7.97 13.38 13.25
C VAL A 278 -8.01 11.91 12.81
N SER A 279 -9.02 11.18 13.27
CA SER A 279 -9.33 9.81 12.82
C SER A 279 -10.75 9.45 13.24
N TYR A 280 -11.42 8.59 12.48
CA TYR A 280 -12.67 7.97 12.93
C TYR A 280 -12.44 6.80 13.89
N GLY A 281 -11.18 6.35 14.05
CA GLY A 281 -10.79 5.38 15.05
C GLY A 281 -10.31 6.03 16.36
N VAL A 282 -9.82 5.19 17.26
CA VAL A 282 -9.21 5.63 18.53
C VAL A 282 -7.84 4.98 18.67
N ASN A 283 -6.98 5.55 19.52
CA ASN A 283 -5.68 4.91 19.82
C ASN A 283 -5.87 3.54 20.45
N TYR A 284 -4.90 2.64 20.30
CA TYR A 284 -4.97 1.28 20.86
C TYR A 284 -5.07 1.25 22.39
N ASP A 285 -4.57 2.29 23.06
CA ASP A 285 -4.72 2.47 24.53
C ASP A 285 -6.08 3.07 24.93
N GLY A 286 -6.95 3.33 23.95
CA GLY A 286 -8.28 3.92 24.17
C GLY A 286 -8.33 5.43 24.26
N VAL A 287 -7.19 6.13 24.14
CA VAL A 287 -7.16 7.59 24.13
C VAL A 287 -7.86 8.10 22.87
N PRO A 288 -8.87 8.99 23.00
CA PRO A 288 -9.62 9.50 21.85
C PRO A 288 -8.75 10.29 20.88
N ILE A 289 -9.08 10.18 19.59
CA ILE A 289 -8.55 11.04 18.54
C ILE A 289 -9.70 11.93 18.07
N PRO A 290 -9.46 13.24 17.85
CA PRO A 290 -10.52 14.12 17.32
C PRO A 290 -11.12 13.57 16.04
N ASN A 291 -12.45 13.69 15.91
CA ASN A 291 -13.17 13.22 14.73
C ASN A 291 -12.85 14.12 13.53
N PRO A 292 -12.68 13.58 12.31
CA PRO A 292 -12.45 14.37 11.09
C PRO A 292 -13.48 15.49 10.85
N ASP A 293 -14.71 15.33 11.32
CA ASP A 293 -15.75 16.35 11.18
C ASP A 293 -15.45 17.62 11.96
N THR A 294 -14.54 17.58 12.93
CA THR A 294 -14.09 18.76 13.69
C THR A 294 -13.06 19.62 12.97
N ARG A 295 -12.52 19.13 11.85
CA ARG A 295 -11.46 19.79 11.08
C ARG A 295 -11.86 19.87 9.60
N PRO A 296 -12.72 20.80 9.20
CA PRO A 296 -13.17 20.93 7.81
C PRO A 296 -12.07 21.39 6.85
N ASP A 297 -10.94 21.87 7.36
CA ASP A 297 -9.74 22.21 6.60
C ASP A 297 -8.95 20.98 6.13
N LEU A 298 -9.22 19.81 6.70
CA LEU A 298 -8.56 18.54 6.32
C LEU A 298 -9.48 17.73 5.40
N ALA A 299 -8.87 17.01 4.45
CA ALA A 299 -9.61 16.13 3.57
C ALA A 299 -10.17 14.93 4.34
N LYS A 300 -11.42 14.56 4.05
CA LYS A 300 -12.12 13.45 4.68
C LYS A 300 -12.09 12.21 3.81
N PRO A 301 -12.12 11.00 4.41
CA PRO A 301 -12.37 9.79 3.64
C PRO A 301 -13.77 9.80 3.03
N VAL A 302 -13.89 9.18 1.86
CA VAL A 302 -15.20 8.94 1.21
C VAL A 302 -15.94 7.81 1.91
N ILE A 303 -15.22 6.75 2.26
CA ILE A 303 -15.74 5.64 3.07
C ILE A 303 -14.80 5.41 4.27
N TYR A 304 -15.39 5.12 5.42
CA TYR A 304 -14.65 4.66 6.58
C TYR A 304 -15.37 3.48 7.24
N TRP A 305 -14.58 2.54 7.77
CA TRP A 305 -15.06 1.32 8.41
C TRP A 305 -14.81 1.35 9.92
N VAL A 306 -15.85 1.10 10.68
CA VAL A 306 -15.80 0.85 12.12
C VAL A 306 -16.76 -0.29 12.42
N PRO A 307 -16.27 -1.48 12.79
CA PRO A 307 -14.88 -1.88 13.04
C PRO A 307 -14.03 -1.99 11.78
N VAL A 308 -12.73 -2.22 11.96
CA VAL A 308 -11.76 -2.31 10.87
C VAL A 308 -12.02 -3.48 9.92
N ILE A 309 -11.67 -3.30 8.65
CA ILE A 309 -11.50 -4.40 7.69
C ILE A 309 -10.04 -4.83 7.56
N ALA A 310 -9.12 -3.97 7.99
CA ALA A 310 -7.68 -4.12 7.86
C ALA A 310 -7.28 -4.45 6.42
N PRO A 311 -7.32 -3.46 5.50
CA PRO A 311 -7.13 -3.70 4.08
C PRO A 311 -5.70 -4.10 3.74
N GLY A 312 -5.56 -5.08 2.86
CA GLY A 312 -4.26 -5.51 2.31
C GLY A 312 -3.94 -4.84 0.99
N ASN A 313 -4.91 -4.69 0.10
CA ASN A 313 -4.77 -4.07 -1.21
C ASN A 313 -6.12 -3.62 -1.78
N LEU A 314 -6.05 -2.80 -2.81
CA LEU A 314 -7.16 -2.25 -3.59
C LEU A 314 -6.83 -2.37 -5.07
N ILE A 315 -7.73 -2.97 -5.86
CA ILE A 315 -7.65 -2.96 -7.33
C ILE A 315 -8.98 -2.48 -7.92
N PHE A 316 -8.94 -1.93 -9.13
CA PHE A 316 -10.11 -1.73 -9.95
C PHE A 316 -10.23 -2.88 -10.95
N TYR A 317 -11.37 -3.57 -10.92
CA TYR A 317 -11.63 -4.70 -11.81
C TYR A 317 -11.95 -4.18 -13.22
N LYS A 318 -11.19 -4.64 -14.22
CA LYS A 318 -11.30 -4.21 -15.62
C LYS A 318 -11.89 -5.27 -16.53
N GLY A 319 -11.92 -6.53 -16.07
CA GLY A 319 -12.35 -7.68 -16.86
C GLY A 319 -13.87 -7.83 -16.96
N HIS A 320 -14.26 -8.92 -17.62
CA HIS A 320 -15.67 -9.26 -17.85
C HIS A 320 -16.03 -10.69 -17.42
N VAL A 321 -15.08 -11.42 -16.83
CA VAL A 321 -15.28 -12.80 -16.36
C VAL A 321 -16.28 -12.81 -15.19
N PHE A 322 -16.21 -11.79 -14.33
CA PHE A 322 -17.21 -11.53 -13.30
C PHE A 322 -18.10 -10.40 -13.79
N PRO A 323 -19.29 -10.72 -14.37
CA PRO A 323 -20.17 -9.69 -14.90
C PRO A 323 -20.64 -8.76 -13.78
N HIS A 324 -20.89 -7.51 -14.12
CA HIS A 324 -21.30 -6.42 -13.22
C HIS A 324 -20.21 -5.88 -12.30
N TRP A 325 -18.99 -6.40 -12.33
CA TRP A 325 -17.90 -5.92 -11.48
C TRP A 325 -16.96 -4.93 -12.18
N ASN A 326 -17.04 -4.85 -13.50
CA ASN A 326 -16.22 -3.91 -14.27
C ASN A 326 -16.36 -2.48 -13.72
N GLY A 327 -15.25 -1.84 -13.40
CA GLY A 327 -15.24 -0.50 -12.80
C GLY A 327 -15.41 -0.48 -11.27
N SER A 328 -15.77 -1.60 -10.65
CA SER A 328 -15.76 -1.71 -9.18
C SER A 328 -14.34 -1.84 -8.66
N ALA A 329 -14.10 -1.37 -7.43
CA ALA A 329 -12.90 -1.75 -6.69
C ALA A 329 -13.13 -3.04 -5.92
N LEU A 330 -12.09 -3.84 -5.82
CA LEU A 330 -12.04 -5.02 -4.96
C LEU A 330 -10.96 -4.80 -3.90
N ILE A 331 -11.31 -5.04 -2.65
CA ILE A 331 -10.46 -4.84 -1.50
C ILE A 331 -10.24 -6.18 -0.82
N SER A 332 -8.97 -6.51 -0.56
CA SER A 332 -8.60 -7.64 0.27
C SER A 332 -8.59 -7.23 1.75
N GLY A 333 -9.26 -7.99 2.61
CA GLY A 333 -9.33 -7.74 4.03
C GLY A 333 -8.50 -8.74 4.83
N LEU A 334 -7.64 -8.23 5.71
CA LEU A 334 -6.79 -9.04 6.58
C LEU A 334 -7.57 -9.52 7.81
N GLU A 335 -7.79 -8.65 8.78
CA GLU A 335 -8.52 -9.01 10.00
C GLU A 335 -9.97 -9.38 9.73
N SER A 336 -10.60 -8.71 8.77
CA SER A 336 -11.96 -9.04 8.35
C SER A 336 -12.06 -10.39 7.65
N GLU A 337 -10.95 -10.97 7.17
CA GLU A 337 -10.92 -12.22 6.42
C GLU A 337 -11.92 -12.25 5.27
N ALA A 338 -12.05 -11.12 4.56
CA ALA A 338 -13.10 -10.90 3.57
C ALA A 338 -12.55 -10.23 2.31
N ILE A 339 -13.36 -10.30 1.25
CA ILE A 339 -13.23 -9.46 0.06
C ILE A 339 -14.39 -8.49 0.06
N VAL A 340 -14.11 -7.20 -0.16
CA VAL A 340 -15.12 -6.14 -0.21
C VAL A 340 -15.14 -5.54 -1.60
N ARG A 341 -16.33 -5.37 -2.17
CA ARG A 341 -16.54 -4.68 -3.45
C ARG A 341 -17.11 -3.28 -3.21
N VAL A 342 -16.50 -2.30 -3.85
CA VAL A 342 -16.89 -0.90 -3.77
C VAL A 342 -17.28 -0.40 -5.16
N THR A 343 -18.40 0.29 -5.26
CA THR A 343 -18.87 0.94 -6.49
C THR A 343 -18.63 2.44 -6.44
N PHE A 344 -18.52 3.07 -7.60
CA PHE A 344 -18.20 4.48 -7.75
C PHE A 344 -19.23 5.17 -8.63
N ASP A 345 -19.55 6.43 -8.30
CA ASP A 345 -20.55 7.22 -9.03
C ASP A 345 -19.96 7.99 -10.22
N GLY A 346 -18.64 7.94 -10.42
CA GLY A 346 -17.95 8.71 -11.47
C GLY A 346 -17.82 10.21 -11.15
N LYS A 347 -18.17 10.62 -9.94
CA LYS A 347 -18.18 12.04 -9.49
C LYS A 347 -17.35 12.24 -8.21
N GLY A 348 -16.56 11.24 -7.80
CA GLY A 348 -15.78 11.27 -6.58
C GLY A 348 -16.48 10.60 -5.39
N GLY A 349 -17.68 10.08 -5.54
CA GLY A 349 -18.39 9.30 -4.53
C GLY A 349 -18.16 7.81 -4.70
N ALA A 350 -18.31 7.07 -3.60
CA ALA A 350 -18.18 5.62 -3.56
C ALA A 350 -19.12 5.02 -2.51
N ALA A 351 -19.48 3.76 -2.69
CA ALA A 351 -20.31 3.02 -1.73
C ALA A 351 -19.83 1.56 -1.63
N ALA A 352 -19.75 1.03 -0.42
CA ALA A 352 -19.48 -0.38 -0.20
C ALA A 352 -20.72 -1.17 -0.62
N ALA A 353 -20.56 -2.02 -1.64
CA ALA A 353 -21.69 -2.67 -2.30
C ALA A 353 -21.90 -4.11 -1.81
N GLN A 354 -20.81 -4.87 -1.62
CA GLN A 354 -20.86 -6.27 -1.23
C GLN A 354 -19.65 -6.65 -0.41
N ARG A 355 -19.81 -7.68 0.41
CA ARG A 355 -18.74 -8.29 1.18
C ARG A 355 -18.92 -9.81 1.17
N TRP A 356 -17.82 -10.53 1.03
CA TRP A 356 -17.80 -11.99 1.11
C TRP A 356 -16.75 -12.43 2.12
N ASP A 357 -17.17 -13.19 3.12
CA ASP A 357 -16.25 -13.80 4.09
C ASP A 357 -15.52 -14.96 3.43
N ILE A 358 -14.20 -14.95 3.51
CA ILE A 358 -13.33 -15.96 2.90
C ILE A 358 -12.80 -16.94 3.95
N GLY A 359 -12.74 -16.53 5.23
CA GLY A 359 -12.19 -17.32 6.31
C GLY A 359 -10.67 -17.36 6.33
N LYS A 360 -10.01 -16.45 5.62
CA LYS A 360 -8.56 -16.31 5.52
C LYS A 360 -8.20 -14.84 5.51
N ARG A 361 -7.06 -14.50 6.09
CA ARG A 361 -6.50 -13.16 6.02
C ARG A 361 -6.03 -12.92 4.59
N VAL A 362 -6.77 -12.11 3.84
CA VAL A 362 -6.47 -11.84 2.42
C VAL A 362 -5.51 -10.66 2.34
N ARG A 363 -4.24 -10.94 2.02
CA ARG A 363 -3.20 -9.92 1.90
C ARG A 363 -3.28 -9.16 0.58
N ASP A 364 -3.56 -9.85 -0.49
CA ASP A 364 -3.57 -9.29 -1.85
C ASP A 364 -4.68 -9.93 -2.68
N ILE A 365 -5.25 -9.13 -3.55
CA ILE A 365 -6.16 -9.58 -4.60
C ILE A 365 -5.74 -8.89 -5.89
N GLU A 366 -5.60 -9.67 -6.96
CA GLU A 366 -5.14 -9.17 -8.26
C GLU A 366 -5.93 -9.80 -9.39
N GLU A 367 -6.11 -9.04 -10.47
CA GLU A 367 -6.72 -9.51 -11.69
C GLU A 367 -5.67 -10.07 -12.64
N ALA A 368 -5.88 -11.30 -13.12
CA ALA A 368 -5.03 -11.92 -14.14
C ALA A 368 -5.35 -11.38 -15.54
N PRO A 369 -4.44 -11.56 -16.52
CA PRO A 369 -4.71 -11.15 -17.90
C PRO A 369 -5.97 -11.74 -18.52
N ASP A 370 -6.42 -12.92 -18.06
CA ASP A 370 -7.65 -13.57 -18.49
C ASP A 370 -8.93 -13.05 -17.80
N GLY A 371 -8.80 -12.10 -16.86
CA GLY A 371 -9.92 -11.53 -16.11
C GLY A 371 -10.32 -12.32 -14.88
N THR A 372 -9.71 -13.46 -14.60
CA THR A 372 -9.90 -14.17 -13.32
C THR A 372 -9.14 -13.47 -12.21
N LEU A 373 -9.47 -13.81 -10.96
CA LEU A 373 -8.88 -13.19 -9.80
C LEU A 373 -7.97 -14.18 -9.07
N TRP A 374 -6.94 -13.64 -8.43
CA TRP A 374 -6.01 -14.38 -7.61
C TRP A 374 -5.82 -13.67 -6.28
N MET A 375 -5.67 -14.41 -5.20
CA MET A 375 -5.44 -13.83 -3.88
C MET A 375 -4.32 -14.55 -3.14
N LEU A 376 -3.70 -13.81 -2.20
CA LEU A 376 -2.68 -14.31 -1.28
C LEU A 376 -3.21 -14.28 0.15
N GLU A 377 -2.90 -15.34 0.89
CA GLU A 377 -3.19 -15.45 2.31
C GLU A 377 -2.00 -14.97 3.14
N ASP A 378 -2.25 -14.10 4.11
CA ASP A 378 -1.25 -13.59 5.05
C ASP A 378 -1.01 -14.61 6.17
N ALA A 379 -0.12 -15.57 5.91
CA ALA A 379 0.24 -16.60 6.85
C ALA A 379 1.58 -17.24 6.49
N LYS A 380 2.23 -17.87 7.46
CA LYS A 380 3.28 -18.86 7.18
C LYS A 380 2.64 -20.03 6.48
N GLY A 381 3.20 -20.47 5.35
CA GLY A 381 2.53 -21.44 4.50
C GLY A 381 1.29 -20.86 3.82
N GLY A 382 1.17 -19.54 3.73
CA GLY A 382 0.02 -18.84 3.14
C GLY A 382 -0.21 -19.20 1.69
N GLY A 383 -1.47 -19.49 1.34
CA GLY A 383 -1.83 -19.95 0.02
C GLY A 383 -1.89 -18.86 -1.03
N LEU A 384 -1.60 -19.27 -2.26
CA LEU A 384 -2.01 -18.58 -3.48
C LEU A 384 -3.27 -19.26 -3.99
N TYR A 385 -4.33 -18.50 -4.18
CA TYR A 385 -5.64 -19.03 -4.57
C TYR A 385 -6.11 -18.40 -5.88
N HIS A 386 -6.62 -19.25 -6.77
CA HIS A 386 -7.25 -18.83 -8.01
C HIS A 386 -8.78 -18.77 -7.81
N LEU A 387 -9.36 -17.64 -8.15
CA LEU A 387 -10.81 -17.38 -8.05
C LEU A 387 -11.40 -17.36 -9.45
N THR A 388 -12.27 -18.31 -9.71
CA THR A 388 -12.96 -18.46 -11.00
C THR A 388 -14.47 -18.40 -10.79
N PRO A 389 -15.28 -18.01 -11.80
CA PRO A 389 -16.72 -18.00 -11.66
C PRO A 389 -17.29 -19.37 -11.29
N LYS A 390 -18.37 -19.36 -10.51
CA LYS A 390 -19.16 -20.57 -10.24
C LYS A 390 -19.87 -21.05 -11.49
#